data_98de75059571bb6560c20618e52eda66
#
_entry.id   98de75059571bb6560c20618e52eda66
#
_cell.length_a   1.000
_cell.length_b   1.000
_cell.length_c   1.000
_cell.angle_alpha   90.00
_cell.angle_beta   90.00
_cell.angle_gamma   90.00
#
_symmetry.space_group_name_H-M   'P 1'
#
loop_
_entity.id
_entity.type
_entity.pdbx_description
1 polymer ?
#
loop_
_entity_poly.entity_id
_entity_poly.type
_entity_poly.pdbx_seq_one_letter_code
_entity_poly.pdbx_strand_id
1 'polypeptide(L)'
;MSKDSNKKKSKTKICVVGFIIIFAILCVFIYVVPHVSDIFVEIYVAQYGTLEADVETDCLFVRDEAVYKAQSAGTVTRNIGSGKLMRSGSKIVTLGGTAYYSETRGIVSYYYDGFEDTLNSESLDSITIASLEKAQSDEFTVNKCKKEATAGDAIFKIVDNTNWYLIAWLDPADAENFTEGYSIKVDFGDDTILKMKLKSMTDEGEKKKLVLSCNRYYEYFDKYRAKNVRLIRSSGSGIMLETSSIVEEDGKKGVYVKDKFGDYNFTRVSILATDGDTTVVEQNYFYDEEGKTVTTVSNYDEILRQKDKGSEENVD
;
A
#
# COMPACT_ATOMS: atom_id res chain seq x y z
N MET A 1 -18.24 -48.52 82.29
CA MET A 1 -17.22 -47.74 81.64
C MET A 1 -16.96 -48.22 80.22
N SER A 2 -17.74 -47.82 79.25
CA SER A 2 -17.44 -48.08 77.81
C SER A 2 -18.28 -47.18 76.93
N LYS A 3 -17.96 -45.89 76.91
CA LYS A 3 -18.61 -44.92 75.98
C LYS A 3 -17.64 -43.90 75.29
N ASP A 4 -16.35 -43.91 75.62
CA ASP A 4 -15.40 -42.90 75.12
C ASP A 4 -14.53 -43.34 73.90
N SER A 5 -14.48 -44.67 73.61
CA SER A 5 -13.62 -45.12 72.50
C SER A 5 -14.20 -44.89 71.08
N ASN A 6 -15.53 -44.74 70.91
CA ASN A 6 -16.18 -44.55 69.64
C ASN A 6 -16.17 -43.11 69.17
N LYS A 7 -16.06 -42.14 70.10
CA LYS A 7 -16.00 -40.71 69.74
C LYS A 7 -14.64 -40.31 69.17
N LYS A 8 -13.53 -40.92 69.61
CA LYS A 8 -12.17 -40.68 69.12
C LYS A 8 -11.95 -41.23 67.70
N LYS A 9 -12.46 -42.42 67.37
CA LYS A 9 -12.40 -43.07 66.05
C LYS A 9 -13.18 -42.27 64.97
N SER A 10 -14.28 -41.60 65.34
CA SER A 10 -15.05 -40.74 64.43
C SER A 10 -14.31 -39.47 64.06
N LYS A 11 -13.66 -38.80 65.05
CA LYS A 11 -12.89 -37.56 64.75
C LYS A 11 -11.67 -37.85 63.88
N THR A 12 -10.94 -38.94 64.08
CA THR A 12 -9.80 -39.33 63.26
C THR A 12 -10.22 -39.67 61.83
N LYS A 13 -11.37 -40.34 61.64
CA LYS A 13 -11.91 -40.58 60.28
C LYS A 13 -12.28 -39.28 59.57
N ILE A 14 -12.86 -38.30 60.23
CA ILE A 14 -13.20 -36.98 59.68
C ILE A 14 -11.93 -36.23 59.29
N CYS A 15 -10.87 -36.25 60.12
CA CYS A 15 -9.59 -35.63 59.78
C CYS A 15 -8.92 -36.29 58.58
N VAL A 16 -8.94 -37.60 58.44
CA VAL A 16 -8.38 -38.36 57.31
C VAL A 16 -9.18 -38.07 56.05
N VAL A 17 -10.50 -38.02 56.07
CA VAL A 17 -11.33 -37.65 54.94
C VAL A 17 -11.09 -36.21 54.51
N GLY A 18 -10.98 -35.27 55.47
CA GLY A 18 -10.65 -33.89 55.21
C GLY A 18 -9.27 -33.74 54.53
N PHE A 19 -8.28 -34.49 55.01
CA PHE A 19 -6.94 -34.49 54.39
C PHE A 19 -6.96 -35.00 52.91
N ILE A 20 -7.71 -36.09 52.68
CA ILE A 20 -7.86 -36.66 51.31
C ILE A 20 -8.55 -35.67 50.38
N ILE A 21 -9.57 -34.94 50.85
CA ILE A 21 -10.27 -33.93 50.06
C ILE A 21 -9.32 -32.75 49.72
N ILE A 22 -8.58 -32.23 50.72
CA ILE A 22 -7.61 -31.16 50.50
C ILE A 22 -6.51 -31.60 49.54
N PHE A 23 -6.00 -32.81 49.70
CA PHE A 23 -4.98 -33.38 48.81
C PHE A 23 -5.51 -33.57 47.37
N ALA A 24 -6.74 -34.03 47.21
CA ALA A 24 -7.39 -34.13 45.88
C ALA A 24 -7.59 -32.75 45.23
N ILE A 25 -8.00 -31.74 45.99
CA ILE A 25 -8.11 -30.35 45.52
C ILE A 25 -6.73 -29.83 45.10
N LEU A 26 -5.69 -30.09 45.90
CA LEU A 26 -4.33 -29.68 45.57
C LEU A 26 -3.79 -30.39 44.32
N CYS A 27 -4.10 -31.67 44.13
CA CYS A 27 -3.78 -32.40 42.89
C CYS A 27 -4.52 -31.80 41.68
N VAL A 28 -5.78 -31.42 41.82
CA VAL A 28 -6.53 -30.74 40.75
C VAL A 28 -5.89 -29.40 40.42
N PHE A 29 -5.53 -28.60 41.41
CA PHE A 29 -4.84 -27.31 41.20
C PHE A 29 -3.47 -27.44 40.52
N ILE A 30 -2.68 -28.46 40.89
CA ILE A 30 -1.32 -28.65 40.35
C ILE A 30 -1.32 -29.33 38.98
N TYR A 31 -2.22 -30.29 38.74
CA TYR A 31 -2.19 -31.12 37.53
C TYR A 31 -3.28 -30.78 36.50
N VAL A 32 -4.44 -30.28 36.94
CA VAL A 32 -5.58 -30.05 36.03
C VAL A 32 -5.65 -28.58 35.60
N VAL A 33 -5.50 -27.64 36.53
CA VAL A 33 -5.62 -26.19 36.21
C VAL A 33 -4.62 -25.71 35.17
N PRO A 34 -3.32 -26.08 35.21
CA PRO A 34 -2.38 -25.67 34.15
C PRO A 34 -2.77 -26.24 32.78
N HIS A 35 -3.28 -27.45 32.70
CA HIS A 35 -3.69 -28.08 31.43
C HIS A 35 -5.00 -27.54 30.88
N VAL A 36 -5.87 -26.98 31.73
CA VAL A 36 -7.15 -26.40 31.29
C VAL A 36 -6.98 -24.94 30.85
N SER A 37 -6.04 -24.21 31.44
CA SER A 37 -5.73 -22.85 30.99
C SER A 37 -5.22 -22.80 29.56
N ASP A 38 -4.47 -23.80 29.10
CA ASP A 38 -3.98 -23.91 27.73
C ASP A 38 -5.09 -24.16 26.69
N ILE A 39 -6.27 -24.66 27.11
CA ILE A 39 -7.41 -24.92 26.21
C ILE A 39 -8.13 -23.63 25.80
N PHE A 40 -7.96 -22.54 26.55
CA PHE A 40 -8.60 -21.25 26.29
C PHE A 40 -7.67 -20.23 25.60
N VAL A 41 -6.45 -20.64 25.28
CA VAL A 41 -5.47 -19.81 24.62
C VAL A 41 -5.57 -20.00 23.11
N GLU A 42 -5.98 -18.97 22.40
CA GLU A 42 -5.97 -18.99 20.93
C GLU A 42 -4.55 -18.74 20.41
N ILE A 43 -4.09 -19.63 19.56
CA ILE A 43 -2.81 -19.53 18.86
C ILE A 43 -3.04 -19.54 17.36
N TYR A 44 -2.12 -18.94 16.61
CA TYR A 44 -2.05 -19.09 15.17
C TYR A 44 -0.60 -19.36 14.76
N VAL A 45 -0.44 -19.90 13.56
CA VAL A 45 0.88 -20.24 13.00
C VAL A 45 1.35 -19.09 12.12
N ALA A 46 2.49 -18.51 12.47
CA ALA A 46 3.12 -17.46 11.69
C ALA A 46 3.62 -18.00 10.34
N GLN A 47 3.37 -17.26 9.25
CA GLN A 47 3.76 -17.67 7.91
C GLN A 47 4.55 -16.56 7.22
N TYR A 48 5.50 -16.97 6.40
CA TYR A 48 6.20 -16.04 5.54
C TYR A 48 5.26 -15.56 4.41
N GLY A 49 5.23 -14.25 4.18
CA GLY A 49 4.40 -13.67 3.13
C GLY A 49 4.88 -12.28 2.72
N THR A 50 4.14 -11.67 1.83
CA THR A 50 4.36 -10.28 1.40
C THR A 50 3.08 -9.50 1.67
N LEU A 51 3.21 -8.40 2.38
CA LEU A 51 2.15 -7.44 2.62
C LEU A 51 2.31 -6.26 1.67
N GLU A 52 1.25 -5.94 0.95
CA GLU A 52 1.15 -4.72 0.16
C GLU A 52 -0.02 -3.90 0.69
N ALA A 53 0.27 -2.74 1.28
CA ALA A 53 -0.73 -1.77 1.65
C ALA A 53 -0.86 -0.73 0.55
N ASP A 54 -2.06 -0.51 0.07
CA ASP A 54 -2.33 0.32 -1.10
C ASP A 54 -3.50 1.28 -0.88
N VAL A 55 -3.56 2.29 -1.73
CA VAL A 55 -4.63 3.28 -1.79
C VAL A 55 -5.07 3.44 -3.24
N GLU A 56 -6.36 3.23 -3.50
CA GLU A 56 -6.97 3.55 -4.78
C GLU A 56 -7.33 5.04 -4.82
N THR A 57 -6.90 5.71 -5.87
CA THR A 57 -7.17 7.14 -6.05
C THR A 57 -7.19 7.53 -7.51
N ASP A 58 -7.92 8.60 -7.80
CA ASP A 58 -7.88 9.21 -9.13
C ASP A 58 -6.68 10.12 -9.25
N CYS A 59 -5.94 9.96 -10.35
CA CYS A 59 -4.75 10.71 -10.65
C CYS A 59 -4.90 11.55 -11.92
N LEU A 60 -4.30 12.72 -11.90
CA LEU A 60 -4.19 13.61 -13.04
C LEU A 60 -2.83 13.40 -13.74
N PHE A 61 -2.84 13.16 -15.05
CA PHE A 61 -1.63 13.10 -15.89
C PHE A 61 -1.17 14.49 -16.28
N VAL A 62 0.09 14.79 -15.99
CA VAL A 62 0.76 16.05 -16.34
C VAL A 62 2.01 15.74 -17.16
N ARG A 63 2.14 16.38 -18.30
CA ARG A 63 3.19 16.09 -19.26
C ARG A 63 3.42 17.28 -20.20
N ASP A 64 4.63 17.41 -20.72
CA ASP A 64 4.96 18.45 -21.68
C ASP A 64 4.57 17.99 -23.09
N GLU A 65 3.76 18.79 -23.77
CA GLU A 65 3.12 18.46 -25.04
C GLU A 65 3.27 19.62 -26.05
N ALA A 66 3.75 19.31 -27.21
CA ALA A 66 3.83 20.30 -28.32
C ALA A 66 2.76 19.99 -29.36
N VAL A 67 1.77 20.87 -29.51
CA VAL A 67 0.68 20.73 -30.46
C VAL A 67 1.07 21.39 -31.81
N TYR A 68 1.01 20.62 -32.89
CA TYR A 68 1.26 21.07 -34.24
C TYR A 68 -0.05 21.38 -34.97
N LYS A 69 -0.18 22.60 -35.46
CA LYS A 69 -1.38 23.09 -36.14
C LYS A 69 -1.18 23.19 -37.64
N ALA A 70 -2.24 22.94 -38.40
CA ALA A 70 -2.29 23.08 -39.84
C ALA A 70 -2.07 24.53 -40.25
N GLN A 71 -1.20 24.76 -41.20
CA GLN A 71 -0.96 26.13 -41.78
C GLN A 71 -1.91 26.43 -42.94
N SER A 72 -2.51 25.39 -43.56
CA SER A 72 -3.44 25.51 -44.68
C SER A 72 -4.49 24.39 -44.61
N ALA A 73 -5.54 24.50 -45.43
CA ALA A 73 -6.49 23.43 -45.57
C ALA A 73 -5.93 22.27 -46.42
N GLY A 74 -6.32 21.05 -46.09
CA GLY A 74 -5.95 19.84 -46.86
C GLY A 74 -6.20 18.51 -46.14
N THR A 75 -5.94 17.45 -46.88
CA THR A 75 -6.03 16.10 -46.35
C THR A 75 -4.76 15.75 -45.56
N VAL A 76 -4.93 15.26 -44.33
CA VAL A 76 -3.85 14.83 -43.43
C VAL A 76 -3.53 13.34 -43.70
N THR A 77 -2.36 13.10 -44.27
CA THR A 77 -1.80 11.74 -44.40
C THR A 77 -0.83 11.50 -43.25
N ARG A 78 -1.15 10.51 -42.39
CA ARG A 78 -0.32 10.12 -41.24
C ARG A 78 0.78 9.17 -41.71
N ASN A 79 2.04 9.59 -41.57
CA ASN A 79 3.20 8.75 -41.91
C ASN A 79 3.61 7.83 -40.76
N ILE A 80 3.24 8.20 -39.55
CA ILE A 80 3.58 7.48 -38.32
C ILE A 80 2.32 7.28 -37.49
N GLY A 81 2.19 6.10 -36.87
CA GLY A 81 1.06 5.79 -35.99
C GLY A 81 1.14 6.48 -34.63
N SER A 82 -0.02 6.68 -33.96
CA SER A 82 -0.08 7.16 -32.57
C SER A 82 0.65 6.22 -31.63
N GLY A 83 1.21 6.75 -30.55
CA GLY A 83 1.92 5.98 -29.52
C GLY A 83 3.37 5.62 -29.90
N LYS A 84 3.88 6.06 -31.07
CA LYS A 84 5.25 5.75 -31.49
C LYS A 84 6.23 6.82 -31.00
N LEU A 85 7.35 6.36 -30.43
CA LEU A 85 8.45 7.23 -30.02
C LEU A 85 9.24 7.69 -31.27
N MET A 86 9.35 9.00 -31.44
CA MET A 86 10.02 9.65 -32.57
C MET A 86 11.21 10.47 -32.12
N ARG A 87 12.17 10.62 -33.06
CA ARG A 87 13.30 11.55 -32.91
C ARG A 87 12.90 12.91 -33.46
N SER A 88 13.59 13.97 -33.03
CA SER A 88 13.55 15.29 -33.69
C SER A 88 13.87 15.13 -35.18
N GLY A 89 13.18 15.89 -36.03
CA GLY A 89 13.31 15.84 -37.48
C GLY A 89 12.58 14.67 -38.17
N SER A 90 11.82 13.85 -37.45
CA SER A 90 11.01 12.78 -38.04
C SER A 90 9.79 13.36 -38.75
N LYS A 91 9.51 12.90 -40.01
CA LYS A 91 8.31 13.25 -40.75
C LYS A 91 7.09 12.57 -40.15
N ILE A 92 6.17 13.34 -39.58
CA ILE A 92 5.00 12.83 -38.86
C ILE A 92 3.77 12.75 -39.75
N VAL A 93 3.41 13.84 -40.40
CA VAL A 93 2.26 13.91 -41.31
C VAL A 93 2.62 14.65 -42.61
N THR A 94 1.78 14.44 -43.64
CA THR A 94 1.75 15.23 -44.84
C THR A 94 0.36 15.86 -44.96
N LEU A 95 0.25 17.18 -45.12
CA LEU A 95 -1.00 17.93 -45.28
C LEU A 95 -1.02 18.59 -46.64
N GLY A 96 -1.92 18.21 -47.54
CA GLY A 96 -2.03 18.80 -48.87
C GLY A 96 -0.72 18.78 -49.67
N GLY A 97 0.17 17.80 -49.45
CA GLY A 97 1.49 17.71 -50.07
C GLY A 97 2.62 18.29 -49.23
N THR A 98 2.35 19.12 -48.21
CA THR A 98 3.37 19.74 -47.33
C THR A 98 3.68 18.77 -46.18
N ALA A 99 4.97 18.50 -45.96
CA ALA A 99 5.43 17.62 -44.85
C ALA A 99 5.60 18.40 -43.56
N TYR A 100 5.14 17.79 -42.45
CA TYR A 100 5.33 18.28 -41.07
C TYR A 100 6.24 17.34 -40.31
N TYR A 101 7.22 17.93 -39.64
CA TYR A 101 8.26 17.20 -38.92
C TYR A 101 8.15 17.49 -37.41
N SER A 102 8.58 16.52 -36.57
CA SER A 102 8.74 16.79 -35.14
C SER A 102 9.94 17.68 -34.87
N GLU A 103 9.77 18.71 -34.08
CA GLU A 103 10.88 19.59 -33.65
C GLU A 103 11.66 18.97 -32.49
N THR A 104 10.98 18.16 -31.67
CA THR A 104 11.54 17.51 -30.48
C THR A 104 11.42 15.98 -30.58
N ARG A 105 12.15 15.26 -29.71
CA ARG A 105 11.95 13.83 -29.46
C ARG A 105 10.72 13.67 -28.57
N GLY A 106 9.89 12.66 -28.84
CA GLY A 106 8.73 12.35 -28.02
C GLY A 106 7.82 11.34 -28.70
N ILE A 107 6.67 11.10 -28.08
CA ILE A 107 5.64 10.18 -28.58
C ILE A 107 4.64 10.96 -29.43
N VAL A 108 4.37 10.46 -30.63
CA VAL A 108 3.34 11.02 -31.50
C VAL A 108 1.97 10.67 -30.96
N SER A 109 1.11 11.67 -30.78
CA SER A 109 -0.30 11.51 -30.51
C SER A 109 -1.17 12.27 -31.50
N TYR A 110 -2.30 11.70 -31.84
CA TYR A 110 -3.35 12.33 -32.66
C TYR A 110 -4.58 12.64 -31.81
N TYR A 111 -4.40 12.78 -30.49
CA TYR A 111 -5.43 13.13 -29.55
C TYR A 111 -5.05 14.42 -28.82
N TYR A 112 -5.99 15.34 -28.66
CA TYR A 112 -5.82 16.57 -27.89
C TYR A 112 -7.06 16.83 -27.03
N ASP A 113 -6.87 17.52 -25.91
CA ASP A 113 -7.90 17.71 -24.91
C ASP A 113 -8.03 19.15 -24.41
N GLY A 114 -7.15 20.05 -24.87
CA GLY A 114 -7.14 21.47 -24.50
C GLY A 114 -6.39 21.78 -23.21
N PHE A 115 -5.77 20.78 -22.55
CA PHE A 115 -4.94 20.99 -21.38
C PHE A 115 -3.43 21.02 -21.70
N GLU A 116 -3.06 20.90 -22.96
CA GLU A 116 -1.67 20.78 -23.41
C GLU A 116 -0.79 21.93 -22.94
N ASP A 117 -1.34 23.17 -22.92
CA ASP A 117 -0.62 24.37 -22.51
C ASP A 117 -0.69 24.65 -21.00
N THR A 118 -1.61 23.99 -20.27
CA THR A 118 -1.89 24.30 -18.86
C THR A 118 -1.41 23.22 -17.88
N LEU A 119 -1.41 21.95 -18.30
CA LEU A 119 -0.98 20.83 -17.47
C LEU A 119 0.40 20.33 -17.93
N ASN A 120 1.43 21.08 -17.59
CA ASN A 120 2.83 20.83 -17.97
C ASN A 120 3.76 20.81 -16.76
N SER A 121 5.03 20.51 -16.96
CA SER A 121 6.03 20.36 -15.90
C SER A 121 6.31 21.66 -15.13
N GLU A 122 6.03 22.84 -15.72
CA GLU A 122 6.22 24.13 -15.08
C GLU A 122 5.03 24.53 -14.20
N SER A 123 3.85 23.94 -14.44
CA SER A 123 2.60 24.27 -13.74
C SER A 123 2.34 23.40 -12.51
N LEU A 124 3.19 22.41 -12.19
CA LEU A 124 2.94 21.40 -11.15
C LEU A 124 2.49 22.00 -9.81
N ASP A 125 3.09 23.09 -9.35
CA ASP A 125 2.77 23.71 -8.08
C ASP A 125 1.41 24.43 -8.09
N SER A 126 0.98 24.93 -9.25
CA SER A 126 -0.27 25.67 -9.42
C SER A 126 -1.47 24.78 -9.78
N ILE A 127 -1.25 23.51 -10.13
CA ILE A 127 -2.33 22.55 -10.41
C ILE A 127 -3.03 22.20 -9.10
N THR A 128 -4.35 22.34 -9.08
CA THR A 128 -5.21 22.04 -7.93
C THR A 128 -6.15 20.88 -8.23
N ILE A 129 -6.86 20.39 -7.21
CA ILE A 129 -7.86 19.31 -7.33
C ILE A 129 -8.95 19.65 -8.36
N ALA A 130 -9.28 20.94 -8.52
CA ALA A 130 -10.24 21.39 -9.53
C ALA A 130 -9.83 21.02 -10.98
N SER A 131 -8.52 20.86 -11.24
CA SER A 131 -8.03 20.38 -12.53
C SER A 131 -8.35 18.90 -12.77
N LEU A 132 -8.30 18.10 -11.72
CA LEU A 132 -8.71 16.69 -11.77
C LEU A 132 -10.23 16.58 -11.99
N GLU A 133 -11.03 17.33 -11.22
CA GLU A 133 -12.49 17.38 -11.35
C GLU A 133 -12.91 17.78 -12.75
N LYS A 134 -12.23 18.78 -13.33
CA LYS A 134 -12.47 19.19 -14.71
C LYS A 134 -12.13 18.10 -15.72
N ALA A 135 -11.02 17.37 -15.52
CA ALA A 135 -10.60 16.26 -16.40
C ALA A 135 -11.52 15.03 -16.28
N GLN A 136 -12.32 14.94 -15.21
CA GLN A 136 -13.31 13.87 -14.98
C GLN A 136 -14.74 14.29 -15.31
N SER A 137 -14.97 15.57 -15.60
CA SER A 137 -16.32 16.08 -15.89
C SER A 137 -16.87 15.54 -17.21
N ASP A 138 -18.18 15.49 -17.35
CA ASP A 138 -18.89 15.09 -18.57
C ASP A 138 -18.59 16.05 -19.76
N GLU A 139 -18.14 17.27 -19.48
CA GLU A 139 -17.74 18.26 -20.47
C GLU A 139 -16.32 17.99 -21.04
N PHE A 140 -15.51 17.18 -20.35
CA PHE A 140 -14.18 16.86 -20.81
C PHE A 140 -14.23 15.90 -21.99
N THR A 141 -13.58 16.29 -23.07
CA THR A 141 -13.55 15.48 -24.31
C THR A 141 -12.15 15.40 -24.88
N VAL A 142 -11.69 14.18 -25.08
CA VAL A 142 -10.47 13.92 -25.82
C VAL A 142 -10.81 13.87 -27.31
N ASN A 143 -10.35 14.89 -28.03
CA ASN A 143 -10.60 15.02 -29.46
C ASN A 143 -9.55 14.30 -30.28
N LYS A 144 -9.96 13.73 -31.40
CA LYS A 144 -9.05 13.14 -32.37
C LYS A 144 -8.79 14.12 -33.51
N CYS A 145 -7.49 14.32 -33.85
CA CYS A 145 -7.12 15.13 -35.00
C CYS A 145 -7.81 14.66 -36.29
N LYS A 146 -8.42 15.57 -37.02
CA LYS A 146 -9.22 15.30 -38.21
C LYS A 146 -8.35 14.76 -39.39
N LYS A 147 -8.99 14.04 -40.30
CA LYS A 147 -8.36 13.65 -41.60
C LYS A 147 -8.33 14.80 -42.58
N GLU A 148 -9.35 15.66 -42.57
CA GLU A 148 -9.41 16.89 -43.32
C GLU A 148 -9.22 18.07 -42.35
N ALA A 149 -8.16 18.80 -42.48
CA ALA A 149 -7.83 19.93 -41.61
C ALA A 149 -7.92 21.25 -42.32
N THR A 150 -8.31 22.27 -41.59
CA THR A 150 -8.25 23.67 -42.00
C THR A 150 -7.15 24.40 -41.23
N ALA A 151 -6.73 25.58 -41.70
CA ALA A 151 -5.71 26.35 -41.00
C ALA A 151 -6.09 26.58 -39.53
N GLY A 152 -5.16 26.30 -38.61
CA GLY A 152 -5.36 26.36 -37.17
C GLY A 152 -5.82 25.07 -36.49
N ASP A 153 -6.33 24.09 -37.24
CA ASP A 153 -6.69 22.78 -36.67
C ASP A 153 -5.45 22.02 -36.14
N ALA A 154 -5.55 21.36 -35.01
CA ALA A 154 -4.52 20.44 -34.52
C ALA A 154 -4.42 19.21 -35.44
N ILE A 155 -3.21 18.88 -35.91
CA ILE A 155 -2.94 17.77 -36.82
C ILE A 155 -2.20 16.60 -36.14
N PHE A 156 -1.38 16.89 -35.19
CA PHE A 156 -0.76 15.93 -34.25
C PHE A 156 -0.16 16.71 -33.08
N LYS A 157 0.24 16.00 -32.04
CA LYS A 157 1.10 16.52 -30.98
C LYS A 157 2.26 15.56 -30.71
N ILE A 158 3.33 16.09 -30.16
CA ILE A 158 4.47 15.35 -29.62
C ILE A 158 4.42 15.46 -28.10
N VAL A 159 4.41 14.34 -27.44
CA VAL A 159 4.38 14.24 -25.97
C VAL A 159 5.77 13.87 -25.50
N ASP A 160 6.36 14.68 -24.63
CA ASP A 160 7.65 14.35 -24.03
C ASP A 160 7.48 13.15 -23.07
N ASN A 161 8.25 12.12 -23.32
CA ASN A 161 8.29 10.92 -22.46
C ASN A 161 9.57 10.82 -21.63
N THR A 162 10.38 11.85 -21.62
CA THR A 162 11.61 11.92 -20.82
C THR A 162 11.25 12.01 -19.34
N ASN A 163 10.24 12.81 -19.02
CA ASN A 163 9.72 12.96 -17.69
C ASN A 163 8.24 13.38 -17.74
N TRP A 164 7.41 12.66 -17.06
CA TRP A 164 5.98 12.95 -16.94
C TRP A 164 5.52 12.71 -15.50
N TYR A 165 4.35 13.21 -15.15
CA TYR A 165 3.92 13.25 -13.76
C TYR A 165 2.51 12.69 -13.59
N LEU A 166 2.25 12.14 -12.41
CA LEU A 166 0.92 11.91 -11.88
C LEU A 166 0.75 12.77 -10.64
N ILE A 167 -0.41 13.42 -10.53
CA ILE A 167 -0.80 14.15 -9.33
C ILE A 167 -2.00 13.43 -8.72
N ALA A 168 -1.89 13.08 -7.44
CA ALA A 168 -2.95 12.47 -6.64
C ALA A 168 -3.30 13.37 -5.46
N TRP A 169 -4.55 13.30 -4.99
CA TRP A 169 -5.02 13.96 -3.78
C TRP A 169 -5.57 12.93 -2.81
N LEU A 170 -4.85 12.69 -1.73
CA LEU A 170 -5.17 11.68 -0.70
C LEU A 170 -5.68 12.34 0.57
N ASP A 171 -6.43 11.59 1.35
CA ASP A 171 -6.72 11.94 2.74
C ASP A 171 -5.42 11.91 3.55
N PRO A 172 -5.27 12.77 4.57
CA PRO A 172 -4.05 12.83 5.37
C PRO A 172 -3.62 11.48 5.95
N ALA A 173 -4.57 10.67 6.43
CA ALA A 173 -4.32 9.34 6.98
C ALA A 173 -3.73 8.38 5.93
N ASP A 174 -4.23 8.42 4.69
CA ASP A 174 -3.71 7.61 3.59
C ASP A 174 -2.32 8.04 3.14
N ALA A 175 -2.02 9.33 3.27
CA ALA A 175 -0.76 9.91 2.86
C ALA A 175 0.39 9.69 3.86
N GLU A 176 0.11 9.34 5.12
CA GLU A 176 1.12 9.24 6.20
C GLU A 176 2.28 8.28 5.91
N ASN A 177 2.02 7.21 5.14
CA ASN A 177 3.04 6.21 4.81
C ASN A 177 3.83 6.49 3.54
N PHE A 178 3.58 7.64 2.90
CA PHE A 178 4.37 8.10 1.75
C PHE A 178 5.43 9.10 2.20
N THR A 179 6.63 8.97 1.66
CA THR A 179 7.77 9.83 2.00
C THR A 179 8.36 10.41 0.71
N GLU A 180 8.58 11.73 0.70
CA GLU A 180 9.22 12.42 -0.42
C GLU A 180 10.61 11.84 -0.74
N GLY A 181 10.93 11.80 -2.03
CA GLY A 181 12.18 11.25 -2.53
C GLY A 181 12.18 9.73 -2.73
N TYR A 182 11.24 9.01 -2.13
CA TYR A 182 11.11 7.56 -2.30
C TYR A 182 10.28 7.18 -3.53
N SER A 183 10.41 5.93 -3.92
CA SER A 183 9.67 5.39 -5.06
C SER A 183 8.44 4.63 -4.60
N ILE A 184 7.33 4.87 -5.29
CA ILE A 184 6.03 4.25 -5.09
C ILE A 184 5.74 3.38 -6.31
N LYS A 185 5.21 2.19 -6.13
CA LYS A 185 4.66 1.40 -7.23
C LYS A 185 3.26 1.93 -7.53
N VAL A 186 2.99 2.21 -8.79
CA VAL A 186 1.67 2.65 -9.29
C VAL A 186 1.14 1.58 -10.23
N ASP A 187 0.03 0.97 -9.85
CA ASP A 187 -0.69 0.00 -10.66
C ASP A 187 -1.81 0.71 -11.41
N PHE A 188 -1.74 0.65 -12.74
CA PHE A 188 -2.70 1.30 -13.63
C PHE A 188 -3.94 0.45 -13.94
N GLY A 189 -4.03 -0.77 -13.40
CA GLY A 189 -5.17 -1.67 -13.59
C GLY A 189 -5.26 -2.29 -14.99
N ASP A 190 -4.20 -2.18 -15.81
CA ASP A 190 -4.10 -2.73 -17.16
C ASP A 190 -2.85 -3.60 -17.33
N ASP A 191 -2.54 -4.40 -16.30
CA ASP A 191 -1.32 -5.21 -16.17
C ASP A 191 -0.02 -4.39 -16.16
N THR A 192 -0.13 -3.06 -16.01
CA THR A 192 1.02 -2.17 -15.96
C THR A 192 1.26 -1.65 -14.55
N ILE A 193 2.39 -2.02 -13.97
CA ILE A 193 2.88 -1.48 -12.70
C ILE A 193 4.17 -0.71 -12.96
N LEU A 194 4.17 0.59 -12.67
CA LEU A 194 5.34 1.44 -12.81
C LEU A 194 5.85 1.90 -11.45
N LYS A 195 7.17 1.97 -11.33
CA LYS A 195 7.84 2.58 -10.19
C LYS A 195 8.01 4.07 -10.48
N MET A 196 7.34 4.92 -9.70
CA MET A 196 7.38 6.37 -9.81
C MET A 196 8.02 6.98 -8.56
N LYS A 197 8.71 8.09 -8.71
CA LYS A 197 9.34 8.78 -7.59
C LYS A 197 8.40 9.85 -7.04
N LEU A 198 8.12 9.84 -5.73
CA LEU A 198 7.41 10.93 -5.07
C LEU A 198 8.32 12.16 -5.01
N LYS A 199 7.99 13.19 -5.81
CA LYS A 199 8.76 14.42 -5.96
C LYS A 199 8.45 15.42 -4.85
N SER A 200 7.17 15.59 -4.53
CA SER A 200 6.70 16.48 -3.48
C SER A 200 5.36 16.02 -2.93
N MET A 201 5.11 16.40 -1.67
CA MET A 201 3.84 16.24 -0.99
C MET A 201 3.50 17.53 -0.26
N THR A 202 2.35 18.13 -0.56
CA THR A 202 1.93 19.41 -0.02
C THR A 202 0.50 19.36 0.48
N ASP A 203 0.20 20.11 1.54
CA ASP A 203 -1.17 20.24 2.04
C ASP A 203 -1.99 21.14 1.11
N GLU A 204 -3.14 20.68 0.68
CA GLU A 204 -4.11 21.43 -0.15
C GLU A 204 -5.52 21.30 0.46
N GLY A 205 -5.82 22.15 1.42
CA GLY A 205 -7.08 22.11 2.18
C GLY A 205 -7.18 20.85 3.06
N GLU A 206 -8.19 20.03 2.80
CA GLU A 206 -8.43 18.79 3.54
C GLU A 206 -7.65 17.57 2.97
N LYS A 207 -7.00 17.75 1.84
CA LYS A 207 -6.25 16.70 1.14
C LYS A 207 -4.74 16.99 1.12
N LYS A 208 -3.96 15.94 0.94
CA LYS A 208 -2.54 16.03 0.60
C LYS A 208 -2.37 15.78 -0.89
N LYS A 209 -1.75 16.74 -1.57
CA LYS A 209 -1.37 16.64 -2.98
C LYS A 209 -0.02 15.95 -3.10
N LEU A 210 0.03 14.85 -3.81
CA LEU A 210 1.22 14.08 -4.13
C LEU A 210 1.60 14.28 -5.58
N VAL A 211 2.85 14.65 -5.87
CA VAL A 211 3.39 14.77 -7.22
C VAL A 211 4.37 13.62 -7.46
N LEU A 212 4.01 12.69 -8.32
CA LEU A 212 4.81 11.53 -8.70
C LEU A 212 5.46 11.78 -10.07
N SER A 213 6.74 11.49 -10.21
CA SER A 213 7.46 11.60 -11.49
C SER A 213 7.85 10.25 -12.06
N CYS A 214 7.76 10.11 -13.38
CA CYS A 214 8.11 8.90 -14.11
C CYS A 214 8.86 9.25 -15.40
N ASN A 215 9.90 8.46 -15.71
CA ASN A 215 10.64 8.53 -16.97
C ASN A 215 10.49 7.27 -17.83
N ARG A 216 9.55 6.39 -17.44
CA ARG A 216 9.26 5.15 -18.16
C ARG A 216 8.10 5.33 -19.10
N TYR A 217 8.12 4.57 -20.19
CA TYR A 217 7.00 4.53 -21.14
C TYR A 217 5.78 3.85 -20.52
N TYR A 218 4.61 4.47 -20.72
CA TYR A 218 3.31 3.89 -20.46
C TYR A 218 2.49 3.97 -21.73
N GLU A 219 1.95 2.86 -22.24
CA GLU A 219 1.36 2.76 -23.59
C GLU A 219 0.22 3.76 -23.84
N TYR A 220 -0.53 4.07 -22.79
CA TYR A 220 -1.75 4.90 -22.90
C TYR A 220 -1.61 6.29 -22.28
N PHE A 221 -0.40 6.69 -21.86
CA PHE A 221 -0.23 7.94 -21.11
C PHE A 221 -0.59 9.18 -21.93
N ASP A 222 -0.55 9.12 -23.26
CA ASP A 222 -0.91 10.21 -24.17
C ASP A 222 -2.44 10.32 -24.41
N LYS A 223 -3.23 9.35 -23.93
CA LYS A 223 -4.68 9.27 -24.15
C LYS A 223 -5.50 9.63 -22.94
N TYR A 224 -4.96 9.45 -21.75
CA TYR A 224 -5.66 9.74 -20.50
C TYR A 224 -5.21 11.07 -19.94
N ARG A 225 -6.16 11.85 -19.41
CA ARG A 225 -5.86 13.01 -18.58
C ARG A 225 -6.09 12.72 -17.10
N ALA A 226 -7.11 11.92 -16.79
CA ALA A 226 -7.37 11.38 -15.47
C ALA A 226 -7.56 9.87 -15.54
N LYS A 227 -7.15 9.15 -14.51
CA LYS A 227 -7.33 7.70 -14.39
C LYS A 227 -7.30 7.30 -12.93
N ASN A 228 -8.16 6.36 -12.54
CA ASN A 228 -8.06 5.68 -11.27
C ASN A 228 -6.85 4.74 -11.29
N VAL A 229 -6.03 4.80 -10.25
CA VAL A 229 -4.83 3.97 -10.08
C VAL A 229 -4.73 3.52 -8.64
N ARG A 230 -3.97 2.44 -8.42
CA ARG A 230 -3.64 1.95 -7.10
C ARG A 230 -2.20 2.32 -6.74
N LEU A 231 -2.02 3.16 -5.73
CA LEU A 231 -0.73 3.53 -5.18
C LEU A 231 -0.35 2.52 -4.09
N ILE A 232 0.68 1.72 -4.33
CA ILE A 232 1.17 0.73 -3.38
C ILE A 232 2.16 1.42 -2.45
N ARG A 233 1.68 1.75 -1.23
CA ARG A 233 2.37 2.61 -0.27
C ARG A 233 3.40 1.89 0.59
N SER A 234 3.19 0.58 0.81
CA SER A 234 4.05 -0.22 1.67
C SER A 234 4.15 -1.62 1.09
N SER A 235 5.33 -2.17 1.05
CA SER A 235 5.53 -3.58 0.74
C SER A 235 6.66 -4.11 1.60
N GLY A 236 6.38 -5.17 2.34
CA GLY A 236 7.35 -5.89 3.14
C GLY A 236 7.19 -7.38 2.90
N SER A 237 8.29 -8.10 2.79
CA SER A 237 8.29 -9.56 2.79
C SER A 237 8.99 -10.05 4.04
N GLY A 238 8.33 -10.92 4.79
CA GLY A 238 8.82 -11.40 6.07
C GLY A 238 7.78 -12.31 6.75
N ILE A 239 7.85 -12.42 8.06
CA ILE A 239 6.85 -13.16 8.83
C ILE A 239 5.61 -12.29 9.03
N MET A 240 4.45 -12.79 8.62
CA MET A 240 3.16 -12.13 8.78
C MET A 240 2.60 -12.45 10.16
N LEU A 241 2.26 -11.41 10.91
CA LEU A 241 1.67 -11.47 12.25
C LEU A 241 0.35 -10.71 12.26
N GLU A 242 -0.60 -11.16 13.07
CA GLU A 242 -1.77 -10.34 13.41
C GLU A 242 -1.31 -9.14 14.24
N THR A 243 -1.65 -7.93 13.83
CA THR A 243 -1.22 -6.70 14.52
C THR A 243 -1.65 -6.69 15.98
N SER A 244 -2.83 -7.26 16.29
CA SER A 244 -3.36 -7.42 17.65
C SER A 244 -2.49 -8.31 18.55
N SER A 245 -1.63 -9.17 17.98
CA SER A 245 -0.73 -10.04 18.74
C SER A 245 0.56 -9.34 19.19
N ILE A 246 0.83 -8.14 18.65
CA ILE A 246 2.04 -7.39 18.97
C ILE A 246 1.82 -6.64 20.28
N VAL A 247 2.69 -6.90 21.23
CA VAL A 247 2.72 -6.25 22.55
C VAL A 247 4.00 -5.45 22.73
N GLU A 248 4.01 -4.59 23.73
CA GLU A 248 5.19 -3.81 24.10
C GLU A 248 5.61 -4.15 25.53
N GLU A 249 6.87 -4.62 25.69
CA GLU A 249 7.52 -4.86 26.98
C GLU A 249 8.84 -4.11 27.04
N ASP A 250 9.04 -3.36 28.10
CA ASP A 250 10.24 -2.53 28.33
C ASP A 250 10.58 -1.60 27.15
N GLY A 251 9.53 -1.03 26.50
CA GLY A 251 9.66 -0.16 25.33
C GLY A 251 10.06 -0.89 24.04
N LYS A 252 9.94 -2.21 24.00
CA LYS A 252 10.27 -3.05 22.84
C LYS A 252 9.05 -3.79 22.36
N LYS A 253 8.78 -3.74 21.04
CA LYS A 253 7.70 -4.48 20.41
C LYS A 253 8.09 -5.95 20.24
N GLY A 254 7.13 -6.84 20.50
CA GLY A 254 7.33 -8.28 20.41
C GLY A 254 6.01 -9.05 20.39
N VAL A 255 6.12 -10.35 20.28
CA VAL A 255 5.01 -11.31 20.37
C VAL A 255 5.39 -12.45 21.31
N TYR A 256 4.40 -13.17 21.82
CA TYR A 256 4.64 -14.38 22.59
C TYR A 256 4.67 -15.60 21.66
N VAL A 257 5.81 -16.27 21.61
CA VAL A 257 6.04 -17.49 20.82
C VAL A 257 6.01 -18.68 21.75
N LYS A 258 5.24 -19.72 21.37
CA LYS A 258 5.20 -20.98 22.09
C LYS A 258 6.45 -21.80 21.80
N ASP A 259 7.14 -22.24 22.83
CA ASP A 259 8.29 -23.11 22.70
C ASP A 259 7.92 -24.61 22.67
N LYS A 260 8.92 -25.47 22.49
CA LYS A 260 8.76 -26.94 22.42
C LYS A 260 8.28 -27.58 23.75
N PHE A 261 8.31 -26.83 24.86
CA PHE A 261 7.83 -27.30 26.16
C PHE A 261 6.40 -26.82 26.43
N GLY A 262 5.85 -25.95 25.59
CA GLY A 262 4.51 -25.36 25.71
C GLY A 262 4.50 -24.01 26.40
N ASP A 263 5.66 -23.46 26.77
CA ASP A 263 5.78 -22.17 27.42
C ASP A 263 5.78 -21.03 26.39
N TYR A 264 5.19 -19.88 26.75
CA TYR A 264 5.13 -18.68 25.88
C TYR A 264 6.23 -17.71 26.27
N ASN A 265 7.13 -17.45 25.33
CA ASN A 265 8.28 -16.58 25.53
C ASN A 265 8.13 -15.29 24.71
N PHE A 266 8.33 -14.12 25.34
CA PHE A 266 8.36 -12.85 24.65
C PHE A 266 9.52 -12.81 23.66
N THR A 267 9.19 -12.62 22.38
CA THR A 267 10.15 -12.55 21.29
C THR A 267 10.04 -11.21 20.59
N ARG A 268 11.12 -10.44 20.59
CA ARG A 268 11.18 -9.12 19.97
C ARG A 268 10.99 -9.21 18.46
N VAL A 269 10.31 -8.22 17.88
CA VAL A 269 10.11 -8.12 16.43
C VAL A 269 10.59 -6.77 15.89
N SER A 270 11.04 -6.77 14.63
CA SER A 270 11.33 -5.57 13.84
C SER A 270 10.30 -5.47 12.73
N ILE A 271 9.48 -4.42 12.76
CA ILE A 271 8.36 -4.22 11.84
C ILE A 271 8.88 -3.69 10.50
N LEU A 272 8.50 -4.36 9.41
CA LEU A 272 8.81 -3.97 8.03
C LEU A 272 7.67 -3.23 7.36
N ALA A 273 6.43 -3.70 7.57
CA ALA A 273 5.22 -3.14 6.98
C ALA A 273 3.99 -3.49 7.80
N THR A 274 2.93 -2.68 7.70
CA THR A 274 1.61 -2.97 8.30
C THR A 274 0.49 -2.39 7.43
N ASP A 275 -0.67 -3.06 7.40
CA ASP A 275 -1.93 -2.53 6.83
C ASP A 275 -2.97 -2.19 7.91
N GLY A 276 -2.62 -2.37 9.17
CA GLY A 276 -3.49 -2.21 10.33
C GLY A 276 -3.89 -3.56 10.95
N ASP A 277 -4.33 -4.52 10.17
CA ASP A 277 -4.75 -5.85 10.63
C ASP A 277 -3.58 -6.83 10.67
N THR A 278 -2.71 -6.76 9.66
CA THR A 278 -1.52 -7.62 9.51
C THR A 278 -0.24 -6.78 9.56
N THR A 279 0.74 -7.28 10.30
CA THR A 279 2.08 -6.69 10.37
C THR A 279 3.12 -7.68 9.88
N VAL A 280 3.98 -7.26 8.96
CA VAL A 280 5.13 -8.04 8.49
C VAL A 280 6.36 -7.63 9.27
N VAL A 281 7.10 -8.62 9.76
CA VAL A 281 8.30 -8.44 10.56
C VAL A 281 9.49 -9.20 9.97
N GLU A 282 10.71 -8.82 10.37
CA GLU A 282 11.93 -9.54 10.01
C GLU A 282 11.87 -11.01 10.43
N GLN A 283 12.52 -11.86 9.65
CA GLN A 283 12.56 -13.31 9.88
C GLN A 283 13.88 -13.73 10.52
N ASN A 284 13.83 -14.63 11.49
CA ASN A 284 14.94 -15.28 12.18
C ASN A 284 15.78 -14.33 13.04
N TYR A 285 16.26 -13.20 12.52
CA TYR A 285 17.03 -12.22 13.28
C TYR A 285 16.94 -10.83 12.63
N PHE A 286 17.22 -9.80 13.42
CA PHE A 286 17.44 -8.43 12.97
C PHE A 286 18.56 -7.77 13.78
N TYR A 287 19.01 -6.60 13.35
CA TYR A 287 19.98 -5.79 14.08
C TYR A 287 19.26 -4.66 14.81
N ASP A 288 19.48 -4.53 16.13
CA ASP A 288 18.94 -3.43 16.90
C ASP A 288 19.73 -2.12 16.67
N GLU A 289 19.31 -1.03 17.32
CA GLU A 289 19.92 0.30 17.17
C GLU A 289 21.40 0.33 17.54
N GLU A 290 21.85 -0.59 18.37
CA GLU A 290 23.27 -0.75 18.77
C GLU A 290 24.05 -1.64 17.80
N GLY A 291 23.40 -2.18 16.75
CA GLY A 291 23.96 -3.11 15.77
C GLY A 291 24.12 -4.53 16.31
N LYS A 292 23.48 -4.88 17.43
CA LYS A 292 23.50 -6.21 18.01
C LYS A 292 22.44 -7.10 17.34
N THR A 293 22.81 -8.33 17.03
CA THR A 293 21.88 -9.33 16.48
C THR A 293 20.85 -9.74 17.54
N VAL A 294 19.58 -9.63 17.19
CA VAL A 294 18.43 -10.05 18.00
C VAL A 294 17.71 -11.17 17.26
N THR A 295 17.52 -12.31 17.93
CA THR A 295 16.69 -13.39 17.39
C THR A 295 15.24 -12.98 17.43
N THR A 296 14.50 -13.27 16.34
CA THR A 296 13.07 -12.98 16.20
C THR A 296 12.31 -14.20 15.67
N VAL A 297 11.05 -13.99 15.34
CA VAL A 297 10.13 -15.04 14.87
C VAL A 297 10.60 -15.71 13.58
N SER A 298 10.22 -16.96 13.42
CA SER A 298 10.51 -17.80 12.26
C SER A 298 9.23 -18.30 11.61
N ASN A 299 9.36 -18.82 10.40
CA ASN A 299 8.23 -19.44 9.70
C ASN A 299 7.73 -20.67 10.48
N TYR A 300 6.41 -20.76 10.67
CA TYR A 300 5.71 -21.79 11.43
C TYR A 300 5.82 -21.71 12.95
N ASP A 301 6.33 -20.63 13.52
CA ASP A 301 6.21 -20.39 14.96
C ASP A 301 4.72 -20.26 15.36
N GLU A 302 4.38 -20.87 16.51
CA GLU A 302 3.05 -20.74 17.12
C GLU A 302 3.00 -19.47 17.97
N ILE A 303 2.16 -18.52 17.56
CA ILE A 303 2.04 -17.20 18.17
C ILE A 303 0.76 -17.13 19.00
N LEU A 304 0.87 -16.59 20.21
CA LEU A 304 -0.25 -16.32 21.09
C LEU A 304 -1.10 -15.19 20.52
N ARG A 305 -2.39 -15.46 20.26
CA ARG A 305 -3.36 -14.43 19.92
C ARG A 305 -3.79 -13.69 21.20
N GLN A 306 -3.60 -12.39 21.24
CA GLN A 306 -4.13 -11.58 22.34
C GLN A 306 -5.62 -11.36 22.13
N LYS A 307 -6.44 -11.61 23.17
CA LYS A 307 -7.85 -11.21 23.15
C LYS A 307 -7.93 -9.68 23.18
N ASP A 308 -8.72 -9.09 22.30
CA ASP A 308 -9.06 -7.68 22.38
C ASP A 308 -9.65 -7.37 23.77
N LYS A 309 -9.04 -6.43 24.47
CA LYS A 309 -9.52 -5.92 25.76
C LYS A 309 -10.89 -5.18 25.66
N GLY A 310 -11.53 -5.22 24.49
CA GLY A 310 -12.77 -4.49 24.18
C GLY A 310 -14.09 -5.25 24.35
N SER A 311 -14.08 -6.55 24.75
CA SER A 311 -15.33 -7.35 24.83
C SER A 311 -15.81 -7.68 26.25
N GLU A 312 -15.23 -7.09 27.31
CA GLU A 312 -15.67 -7.32 28.71
C GLU A 312 -16.44 -6.14 29.34
N GLU A 313 -17.05 -5.24 28.58
CA GLU A 313 -18.05 -4.31 29.14
C GLU A 313 -19.34 -4.45 28.36
N ASN A 314 -20.20 -5.35 28.82
CA ASN A 314 -21.68 -5.27 28.81
C ASN A 314 -22.27 -6.67 29.02
N VAL A 315 -22.23 -7.19 30.26
CA VAL A 315 -23.25 -8.12 30.79
C VAL A 315 -23.54 -7.67 32.23
N ASP A 316 -24.46 -6.78 32.37
CA ASP A 316 -25.30 -6.63 33.57
C ASP A 316 -26.71 -7.12 33.27
#